data_a1cfd5b5598e423b2fe303ecd081b965
#
_entry.id   a1cfd5b5598e423b2fe303ecd081b965
#
_cell.length_a   1.000
_cell.length_b   1.000
_cell.length_c   1.000
_cell.angle_alpha   90.00
_cell.angle_beta   90.00
_cell.angle_gamma   90.00
#
_symmetry.space_group_name_H-M   'P 1'
#
loop_
_entity.id
_entity.type
_entity.pdbx_description
1 polymer ?
#
loop_
_entity_poly.entity_id
_entity_poly.type
_entity_poly.pdbx_seq_one_letter_code
_entity_poly.pdbx_strand_id
1 'polypeptide(L)'
;SEDGSDYDPNPKTQDFPTYKETVFWYQYDNVAVVVLNSNYWYAPANHEYTSGNLHAYIMDNQLEWLKRTILQLEKEKTIDHVFVTLHTPFFPNGGHVDDDMWYGGSNAPRPVVAGKKYNHGIIERRDQLLDILINQAKKPVAILTGDEHNYNLLPITDDMNRYPDEYKPDKITLKRKFYQINNGAAGAPYYAREETPWMEHVEGFSTQNAIVLVDVDGESVNVRVKNPDTLEEITAYKLR
;
A
#
# COMPACT_ATOMS: atom_id res chain seq x y z
N SER A 1 16.83 12.25 11.06
CA SER A 1 15.53 12.93 11.05
C SER A 1 14.46 12.07 11.72
N GLU A 2 13.35 12.66 12.16
CA GLU A 2 12.25 11.94 12.82
C GLU A 2 11.49 11.03 11.87
N ASP A 3 11.55 11.29 10.57
CA ASP A 3 10.92 10.48 9.52
C ASP A 3 11.80 9.30 9.05
N GLY A 4 13.03 9.18 9.58
CA GLY A 4 13.96 8.13 9.18
C GLY A 4 14.67 8.38 7.86
N SER A 5 14.39 9.50 7.16
CA SER A 5 15.01 9.82 5.87
C SER A 5 16.52 10.02 5.95
N ASP A 6 17.04 10.37 7.13
CA ASP A 6 18.47 10.52 7.38
C ASP A 6 19.08 9.28 8.06
N TYR A 7 18.31 8.21 8.23
CA TYR A 7 18.82 6.99 8.83
C TYR A 7 19.85 6.34 7.91
N ASP A 8 21.09 6.32 8.35
CA ASP A 8 22.19 5.65 7.67
C ASP A 8 22.58 4.41 8.49
N PRO A 9 21.99 3.23 8.19
CA PRO A 9 22.31 2.02 8.91
C PRO A 9 23.75 1.62 8.68
N ASN A 10 24.37 1.00 9.66
CA ASN A 10 25.68 0.39 9.45
C ASN A 10 25.57 -0.66 8.33
N PRO A 11 26.18 -0.45 7.16
CA PRO A 11 25.96 -1.30 6.01
C PRO A 11 26.46 -2.74 6.20
N LYS A 12 27.28 -2.98 7.21
CA LYS A 12 27.86 -4.31 7.51
C LYS A 12 27.07 -5.10 8.55
N THR A 13 26.11 -4.48 9.20
CA THR A 13 25.24 -5.11 10.20
C THR A 13 23.79 -4.97 9.79
N GLN A 14 22.94 -5.86 10.29
CA GLN A 14 21.49 -5.75 10.13
C GLN A 14 20.94 -4.87 11.26
N ASP A 15 21.23 -3.59 11.19
CA ASP A 15 20.83 -2.61 12.19
C ASP A 15 19.62 -1.82 11.66
N PHE A 16 18.42 -2.20 12.10
CA PHE A 16 17.19 -1.55 11.74
C PHE A 16 16.73 -0.61 12.86
N PRO A 17 16.18 0.57 12.53
CA PRO A 17 15.44 1.34 13.51
C PRO A 17 14.24 0.53 14.01
N THR A 18 13.73 0.87 15.18
CA THR A 18 12.51 0.25 15.68
C THR A 18 11.30 0.77 14.90
N TYR A 19 10.31 -0.08 14.61
CA TYR A 19 9.02 0.35 14.05
C TYR A 19 8.11 1.02 15.09
N LYS A 20 8.61 1.27 16.28
CA LYS A 20 7.88 1.97 17.34
C LYS A 20 7.34 3.30 16.80
N GLU A 21 6.06 3.54 17.00
CA GLU A 21 5.34 4.74 16.56
C GLU A 21 5.06 4.85 15.05
N THR A 22 5.63 4.00 14.20
CA THR A 22 5.39 4.04 12.74
C THR A 22 4.66 2.81 12.20
N VAL A 23 4.66 1.70 12.94
CA VAL A 23 3.91 0.48 12.60
C VAL A 23 3.08 0.06 13.81
N PHE A 24 1.77 0.20 13.69
CA PHE A 24 0.83 -0.07 14.77
C PHE A 24 -0.56 -0.34 14.22
N TRP A 25 -1.51 -0.66 15.09
CA TRP A 25 -2.92 -0.68 14.78
C TRP A 25 -3.72 -0.10 15.95
N TYR A 26 -4.91 0.36 15.63
CA TYR A 26 -5.87 0.81 16.63
C TYR A 26 -7.29 0.43 16.21
N GLN A 27 -8.20 0.41 17.17
CA GLN A 27 -9.62 0.16 16.97
C GLN A 27 -10.44 1.37 17.35
N TYR A 28 -11.42 1.66 16.52
CA TYR A 28 -12.51 2.56 16.85
C TYR A 28 -13.82 1.87 16.49
N ASP A 29 -14.69 1.66 17.50
CA ASP A 29 -15.93 0.88 17.37
C ASP A 29 -15.65 -0.50 16.70
N ASN A 30 -16.32 -0.83 15.63
CA ASN A 30 -16.15 -2.09 14.89
C ASN A 30 -15.09 -2.02 13.76
N VAL A 31 -14.30 -0.98 13.73
CA VAL A 31 -13.26 -0.76 12.72
C VAL A 31 -11.86 -0.85 13.33
N ALA A 32 -10.97 -1.60 12.70
CA ALA A 32 -9.54 -1.55 12.97
C ALA A 32 -8.79 -0.88 11.82
N VAL A 33 -7.83 -0.03 12.17
CA VAL A 33 -6.89 0.57 11.20
C VAL A 33 -5.49 0.07 11.51
N VAL A 34 -4.85 -0.53 10.50
CA VAL A 34 -3.49 -1.05 10.58
C VAL A 34 -2.58 -0.12 9.78
N VAL A 35 -1.58 0.43 10.44
CA VAL A 35 -0.63 1.39 9.86
C VAL A 35 0.68 0.68 9.56
N LEU A 36 1.16 0.80 8.33
CA LEU A 36 2.43 0.26 7.86
C LEU A 36 3.37 1.38 7.42
N ASN A 37 4.66 1.09 7.45
CA ASN A 37 5.70 2.01 6.99
C ASN A 37 6.38 1.42 5.75
N SER A 38 6.06 1.97 4.57
CA SER A 38 6.62 1.56 3.28
C SER A 38 7.93 2.26 2.93
N ASN A 39 8.35 3.25 3.72
CA ASN A 39 9.60 4.02 3.53
C ASN A 39 10.62 3.76 4.64
N TYR A 40 10.54 2.60 5.24
CA TYR A 40 11.32 2.28 6.42
C TYR A 40 12.81 2.12 6.16
N TRP A 41 13.17 1.50 5.04
CA TRP A 41 14.56 1.25 4.71
C TRP A 41 15.08 2.33 3.76
N TYR A 42 15.98 3.13 4.27
CA TYR A 42 16.66 4.15 3.50
C TYR A 42 18.17 4.07 3.72
N ALA A 43 18.93 4.05 2.64
CA ALA A 43 20.37 4.23 2.65
C ALA A 43 20.74 5.24 1.55
N PRO A 44 21.62 6.21 1.80
CA PRO A 44 21.89 7.29 0.85
C PRO A 44 22.56 6.83 -0.45
N ALA A 45 23.21 5.68 -0.44
CA ALA A 45 23.90 5.13 -1.59
C ALA A 45 23.72 3.63 -1.72
N ASN A 46 23.62 3.15 -2.96
CA ASN A 46 23.62 1.73 -3.27
C ASN A 46 25.07 1.21 -3.30
N HIS A 47 25.33 0.12 -2.59
CA HIS A 47 26.64 -0.57 -2.63
C HIS A 47 26.48 -2.04 -2.20
N GLU A 48 27.61 -2.77 -2.07
CA GLU A 48 27.61 -4.23 -1.81
C GLU A 48 26.84 -4.67 -0.55
N TYR A 49 26.65 -3.79 0.43
CA TYR A 49 25.99 -4.10 1.69
C TYR A 49 24.56 -3.60 1.79
N THR A 50 24.16 -2.61 1.00
CA THR A 50 22.82 -2.01 1.04
C THR A 50 22.27 -1.75 -0.35
N SER A 51 20.94 -1.74 -0.48
CA SER A 51 20.24 -1.45 -1.74
C SER A 51 20.13 0.04 -2.07
N GLY A 52 20.61 0.93 -1.21
CA GLY A 52 20.29 2.35 -1.33
C GLY A 52 18.83 2.64 -0.95
N ASN A 53 18.29 3.73 -1.46
CA ASN A 53 16.88 4.08 -1.24
C ASN A 53 15.98 3.14 -2.04
N LEU A 54 15.38 2.16 -1.38
CA LEU A 54 14.39 1.28 -1.97
C LEU A 54 13.01 1.66 -1.46
N HIS A 55 12.28 2.43 -2.25
CA HIS A 55 10.93 2.88 -1.97
C HIS A 55 9.92 1.72 -1.98
N ALA A 56 8.86 1.84 -1.21
CA ALA A 56 7.71 0.93 -1.18
C ALA A 56 7.94 -0.47 -0.60
N TYR A 57 9.14 -0.90 -0.30
CA TYR A 57 9.38 -2.27 0.11
C TYR A 57 9.03 -2.51 1.60
N ILE A 58 8.09 -3.40 1.87
CA ILE A 58 7.77 -3.86 3.23
C ILE A 58 8.75 -4.96 3.64
N MET A 59 9.53 -4.73 4.68
CA MET A 59 10.55 -5.65 5.18
C MET A 59 9.93 -6.91 5.82
N ASP A 60 10.68 -8.01 5.89
CA ASP A 60 10.18 -9.31 6.35
C ASP A 60 9.58 -9.27 7.76
N ASN A 61 10.23 -8.58 8.69
CA ASN A 61 9.74 -8.45 10.05
C ASN A 61 8.39 -7.70 10.13
N GLN A 62 8.19 -6.69 9.29
CA GLN A 62 6.93 -5.96 9.19
C GLN A 62 5.84 -6.80 8.51
N LEU A 63 6.20 -7.53 7.46
CA LEU A 63 5.26 -8.44 6.78
C LEU A 63 4.76 -9.53 7.73
N GLU A 64 5.65 -10.12 8.53
CA GLU A 64 5.29 -11.12 9.52
C GLU A 64 4.42 -10.55 10.65
N TRP A 65 4.72 -9.32 11.08
CA TRP A 65 3.89 -8.61 12.04
C TRP A 65 2.49 -8.37 11.47
N LEU A 66 2.39 -7.88 10.23
CA LEU A 66 1.11 -7.67 9.54
C LEU A 66 0.30 -8.96 9.48
N LYS A 67 0.91 -10.06 9.06
CA LYS A 67 0.22 -11.37 8.99
C LYS A 67 -0.36 -11.77 10.33
N ARG A 68 0.42 -11.70 11.39
CA ARG A 68 -0.06 -12.03 12.74
C ARG A 68 -1.19 -11.11 13.18
N THR A 69 -1.06 -9.81 12.94
CA THR A 69 -2.06 -8.81 13.30
C THR A 69 -3.37 -9.05 12.55
N ILE A 70 -3.33 -9.23 11.24
CA ILE A 70 -4.54 -9.48 10.42
C ILE A 70 -5.24 -10.75 10.89
N LEU A 71 -4.51 -11.85 11.13
CA LEU A 71 -5.09 -13.11 11.61
C LEU A 71 -5.64 -13.01 13.04
N GLN A 72 -5.10 -12.13 13.88
CA GLN A 72 -5.66 -11.80 15.18
C GLN A 72 -6.96 -11.01 15.02
N LEU A 73 -6.95 -9.92 14.25
CA LEU A 73 -8.13 -9.08 14.01
C LEU A 73 -9.28 -9.86 13.35
N GLU A 74 -8.98 -10.83 12.48
CA GLU A 74 -10.00 -11.71 11.88
C GLU A 74 -10.79 -12.49 12.93
N LYS A 75 -10.19 -12.81 14.08
CA LYS A 75 -10.83 -13.56 15.17
C LYS A 75 -11.57 -12.66 16.17
N GLU A 76 -11.27 -11.36 16.20
CA GLU A 76 -11.89 -10.42 17.14
C GLU A 76 -13.35 -10.17 16.78
N LYS A 77 -14.27 -10.51 17.70
CA LYS A 77 -15.72 -10.41 17.46
C LYS A 77 -16.24 -8.96 17.44
N THR A 78 -15.48 -8.04 18.00
CA THR A 78 -15.83 -6.61 18.06
C THR A 78 -15.39 -5.85 16.83
N ILE A 79 -14.66 -6.48 15.90
CA ILE A 79 -14.16 -5.86 14.67
C ILE A 79 -14.85 -6.52 13.49
N ASP A 80 -15.47 -5.71 12.63
CA ASP A 80 -16.11 -6.15 11.39
C ASP A 80 -15.27 -5.76 10.17
N HIS A 81 -14.55 -4.65 10.24
CA HIS A 81 -13.80 -4.08 9.14
C HIS A 81 -12.36 -3.76 9.52
N VAL A 82 -11.44 -4.03 8.60
CA VAL A 82 -10.03 -3.66 8.72
C VAL A 82 -9.64 -2.80 7.52
N PHE A 83 -9.08 -1.64 7.79
CA PHE A 83 -8.39 -0.82 6.80
C PHE A 83 -6.88 -0.90 7.03
N VAL A 84 -6.12 -0.97 5.96
CA VAL A 84 -4.67 -0.91 6.02
C VAL A 84 -4.22 0.39 5.40
N THR A 85 -3.30 1.10 6.03
CA THR A 85 -2.76 2.35 5.47
C THR A 85 -1.24 2.31 5.43
N LEU A 86 -0.70 2.80 4.34
CA LEU A 86 0.73 3.06 4.13
C LEU A 86 0.88 4.17 3.09
N HIS A 87 2.08 4.70 2.95
CA HIS A 87 2.30 5.81 2.04
C HIS A 87 2.13 5.41 0.57
N THR A 88 2.82 4.37 0.12
CA THR A 88 2.92 3.98 -1.28
C THR A 88 1.79 3.06 -1.74
N PRO A 89 1.19 3.27 -2.93
CA PRO A 89 0.20 2.36 -3.50
C PRO A 89 0.79 1.01 -3.93
N PHE A 90 -0.06 -0.02 -3.91
CA PHE A 90 0.26 -1.33 -4.49
C PHE A 90 0.25 -1.28 -6.02
N PHE A 91 -0.64 -0.47 -6.55
CA PHE A 91 -0.88 -0.30 -7.98
C PHE A 91 -0.90 1.20 -8.29
N PRO A 92 0.26 1.81 -8.61
CA PRO A 92 0.34 3.21 -8.96
C PRO A 92 -0.42 3.53 -10.25
N ASN A 93 -0.98 4.74 -10.35
CA ASN A 93 -1.78 5.19 -11.48
C ASN A 93 -1.31 6.51 -12.10
N GLY A 94 -0.35 7.18 -11.47
CA GLY A 94 0.22 8.42 -12.01
C GLY A 94 1.22 9.10 -11.09
N GLY A 95 2.41 9.36 -11.60
CA GLY A 95 3.50 10.02 -10.92
C GLY A 95 4.54 9.08 -10.30
N HIS A 96 4.15 7.88 -9.90
CA HIS A 96 5.01 6.89 -9.24
C HIS A 96 4.96 5.49 -9.89
N VAL A 97 4.65 5.41 -11.19
CA VAL A 97 4.59 4.14 -11.93
C VAL A 97 5.98 3.51 -12.08
N ASP A 98 7.04 4.32 -12.10
CA ASP A 98 8.43 3.85 -12.21
C ASP A 98 9.05 3.44 -10.86
N ASP A 99 8.36 3.63 -9.78
CA ASP A 99 8.73 3.17 -8.43
C ASP A 99 7.51 2.53 -7.72
N ASP A 100 7.20 2.87 -6.47
CA ASP A 100 6.15 2.24 -5.68
C ASP A 100 6.24 0.70 -5.69
N MET A 101 5.11 -0.03 -5.60
CA MET A 101 5.13 -1.50 -5.64
C MET A 101 5.03 -2.05 -7.07
N TRP A 102 5.55 -1.31 -8.05
CA TRP A 102 5.53 -1.70 -9.46
C TRP A 102 6.89 -1.58 -10.17
N TYR A 103 7.62 -0.48 -9.95
CA TYR A 103 8.94 -0.22 -10.58
C TYR A 103 8.92 -0.39 -12.10
N GLY A 104 7.96 0.25 -12.79
CA GLY A 104 7.84 0.13 -14.25
C GLY A 104 7.61 -1.31 -14.75
N GLY A 105 7.08 -2.20 -13.92
CA GLY A 105 6.92 -3.62 -14.22
C GLY A 105 8.14 -4.47 -13.84
N SER A 106 9.16 -3.91 -13.21
CA SER A 106 10.36 -4.65 -12.83
C SER A 106 10.20 -5.32 -11.46
N ASN A 107 10.29 -6.65 -11.42
CA ASN A 107 10.39 -7.42 -10.17
C ASN A 107 11.85 -7.57 -9.68
N ALA A 108 12.81 -6.88 -10.30
CA ALA A 108 14.22 -6.95 -9.89
C ALA A 108 14.55 -6.18 -8.60
N PRO A 109 13.91 -5.04 -8.27
CA PRO A 109 14.17 -4.30 -7.04
C PRO A 109 13.89 -5.14 -5.80
N ARG A 110 14.87 -5.20 -4.89
CA ARG A 110 14.80 -5.89 -3.60
C ARG A 110 15.86 -5.37 -2.66
N PRO A 111 15.61 -5.38 -1.35
CA PRO A 111 16.60 -4.93 -0.39
C PRO A 111 17.87 -5.78 -0.40
N VAL A 112 18.98 -5.11 -0.18
CA VAL A 112 20.26 -5.73 0.25
C VAL A 112 20.56 -5.18 1.63
N VAL A 113 20.66 -6.05 2.62
CA VAL A 113 20.88 -5.69 4.01
C VAL A 113 22.04 -6.50 4.56
N ALA A 114 23.05 -5.82 5.07
CA ALA A 114 24.30 -6.46 5.54
C ALA A 114 24.90 -7.44 4.53
N GLY A 115 24.91 -7.06 3.25
CA GLY A 115 25.41 -7.88 2.13
C GLY A 115 24.51 -9.04 1.72
N LYS A 116 23.34 -9.18 2.33
CA LYS A 116 22.37 -10.23 1.99
C LYS A 116 21.21 -9.65 1.19
N LYS A 117 21.05 -10.14 -0.04
CA LYS A 117 19.92 -9.78 -0.90
C LYS A 117 18.69 -10.55 -0.47
N TYR A 118 17.54 -9.86 -0.36
CA TYR A 118 16.25 -10.49 -0.10
C TYR A 118 15.81 -11.35 -1.28
N ASN A 119 15.07 -12.43 -0.97
CA ASN A 119 14.69 -13.42 -1.99
C ASN A 119 13.59 -12.89 -2.91
N HIS A 120 12.66 -12.08 -2.38
CA HIS A 120 11.48 -11.62 -3.11
C HIS A 120 11.71 -10.22 -3.68
N GLY A 121 11.33 -10.04 -4.95
CA GLY A 121 11.27 -8.73 -5.59
C GLY A 121 10.04 -7.93 -5.15
N ILE A 122 9.94 -6.70 -5.63
CA ILE A 122 8.89 -5.78 -5.20
C ILE A 122 7.48 -6.28 -5.55
N ILE A 123 7.29 -6.87 -6.74
CA ILE A 123 5.99 -7.41 -7.16
C ILE A 123 5.61 -8.66 -6.34
N GLU A 124 6.57 -9.55 -6.07
CA GLU A 124 6.34 -10.69 -5.19
C GLU A 124 5.99 -10.22 -3.76
N ARG A 125 6.64 -9.15 -3.27
CA ARG A 125 6.32 -8.57 -1.96
C ARG A 125 4.90 -8.00 -1.92
N ARG A 126 4.48 -7.31 -2.96
CA ARG A 126 3.08 -6.87 -3.13
C ARG A 126 2.11 -8.05 -3.08
N ASP A 127 2.42 -9.12 -3.78
CA ASP A 127 1.60 -10.33 -3.80
C ASP A 127 1.48 -11.00 -2.43
N GLN A 128 2.57 -11.02 -1.64
CA GLN A 128 2.52 -11.51 -0.25
C GLN A 128 1.59 -10.65 0.63
N LEU A 129 1.57 -9.33 0.44
CA LEU A 129 0.64 -8.44 1.12
C LEU A 129 -0.81 -8.71 0.69
N LEU A 130 -1.06 -8.83 -0.62
CA LEU A 130 -2.38 -9.16 -1.16
C LEU A 130 -2.89 -10.51 -0.66
N ASP A 131 -2.02 -11.51 -0.60
CA ASP A 131 -2.39 -12.83 -0.08
C ASP A 131 -2.84 -12.77 1.39
N ILE A 132 -2.11 -12.05 2.23
CA ILE A 132 -2.48 -11.83 3.63
C ILE A 132 -3.83 -11.13 3.74
N LEU A 133 -4.03 -10.05 2.99
CA LEU A 133 -5.19 -9.16 3.14
C LEU A 133 -6.46 -9.72 2.48
N ILE A 134 -6.32 -10.53 1.43
CA ILE A 134 -7.44 -10.97 0.59
C ILE A 134 -7.73 -12.46 0.78
N ASN A 135 -6.68 -13.30 0.78
CA ASN A 135 -6.84 -14.74 0.76
C ASN A 135 -6.88 -15.37 2.15
N GLN A 136 -6.17 -14.78 3.13
CA GLN A 136 -6.07 -15.31 4.49
C GLN A 136 -7.07 -14.68 5.46
N ALA A 137 -7.70 -13.56 5.11
CA ALA A 137 -8.68 -12.86 5.95
C ALA A 137 -9.83 -12.28 5.11
N LYS A 138 -10.99 -12.04 5.76
CA LYS A 138 -12.21 -11.50 5.14
C LYS A 138 -12.53 -10.07 5.58
N LYS A 139 -12.08 -9.67 6.77
CA LYS A 139 -12.34 -8.34 7.34
C LYS A 139 -11.59 -7.19 6.68
N PRO A 140 -10.38 -7.34 6.09
CA PRO A 140 -9.78 -6.26 5.33
C PRO A 140 -10.66 -5.82 4.16
N VAL A 141 -10.94 -4.51 4.08
CA VAL A 141 -11.85 -3.90 3.09
C VAL A 141 -11.06 -3.17 2.03
N ALA A 142 -10.14 -2.31 2.46
CA ALA A 142 -9.36 -1.48 1.57
C ALA A 142 -7.96 -1.18 2.12
N ILE A 143 -7.08 -0.83 1.20
CA ILE A 143 -5.82 -0.17 1.49
C ILE A 143 -5.98 1.32 1.18
N LEU A 144 -5.50 2.17 2.09
CA LEU A 144 -5.51 3.62 1.97
C LEU A 144 -4.07 4.08 1.76
N THR A 145 -3.82 4.79 0.68
CA THR A 145 -2.48 5.23 0.27
C THR A 145 -2.44 6.71 -0.08
N GLY A 146 -1.24 7.26 -0.19
CA GLY A 146 -0.95 8.58 -0.69
C GLY A 146 0.07 8.48 -1.83
N ASP A 147 1.16 9.26 -1.74
CA ASP A 147 2.29 9.36 -2.65
C ASP A 147 1.94 9.93 -4.02
N GLU A 148 1.10 9.28 -4.77
CA GLU A 148 0.57 9.82 -6.02
C GLU A 148 -0.34 11.01 -5.74
N HIS A 149 0.04 12.16 -6.24
CA HIS A 149 -0.66 13.45 -6.03
C HIS A 149 -1.96 13.56 -6.82
N ASN A 150 -2.80 12.58 -6.68
CA ASN A 150 -4.15 12.49 -7.25
C ASN A 150 -5.04 11.68 -6.32
N TYR A 151 -6.34 11.74 -6.55
CA TYR A 151 -7.28 10.78 -6.01
C TYR A 151 -7.52 9.68 -7.03
N ASN A 152 -7.43 8.43 -6.62
CA ASN A 152 -7.91 7.32 -7.43
C ASN A 152 -8.50 6.19 -6.57
N LEU A 153 -9.46 5.46 -7.16
CA LEU A 153 -10.03 4.25 -6.60
C LEU A 153 -9.85 3.11 -7.58
N LEU A 154 -9.22 2.05 -7.12
CA LEU A 154 -8.97 0.84 -7.88
C LEU A 154 -9.56 -0.39 -7.18
N PRO A 155 -10.58 -1.03 -7.73
CA PRO A 155 -10.96 -2.38 -7.35
C PRO A 155 -9.90 -3.38 -7.79
N ILE A 156 -9.29 -4.04 -6.82
CA ILE A 156 -8.29 -5.08 -7.05
C ILE A 156 -9.03 -6.42 -7.15
N THR A 157 -9.02 -7.01 -8.33
CA THR A 157 -9.73 -8.26 -8.64
C THR A 157 -8.80 -9.28 -9.27
N ASP A 158 -9.23 -10.52 -9.35
CA ASP A 158 -8.39 -11.60 -9.91
C ASP A 158 -8.20 -11.50 -11.42
N ASP A 159 -9.17 -10.94 -12.13
CA ASP A 159 -9.15 -10.69 -13.57
C ASP A 159 -8.32 -9.47 -13.98
N MET A 160 -7.92 -8.63 -13.03
CA MET A 160 -7.06 -7.49 -13.28
C MET A 160 -5.64 -7.95 -13.69
N ASN A 161 -5.10 -7.37 -14.76
CA ASN A 161 -3.70 -7.62 -15.11
C ASN A 161 -2.76 -6.95 -14.10
N ARG A 162 -2.12 -7.77 -13.26
CA ARG A 162 -1.28 -7.34 -12.13
C ARG A 162 0.21 -7.57 -12.36
N TYR A 163 0.58 -8.09 -13.53
CA TYR A 163 1.93 -8.56 -13.80
C TYR A 163 2.44 -8.06 -15.14
N PRO A 164 3.73 -7.77 -15.25
CA PRO A 164 4.33 -7.54 -16.55
C PRO A 164 4.36 -8.86 -17.37
N ASP A 165 4.42 -8.74 -18.68
CA ASP A 165 4.42 -9.90 -19.59
C ASP A 165 5.55 -10.88 -19.31
N GLU A 166 6.71 -10.38 -18.90
CA GLU A 166 7.91 -11.17 -18.62
C GLU A 166 7.98 -11.73 -17.19
N TYR A 167 6.91 -11.59 -16.40
CA TYR A 167 6.88 -12.04 -15.01
C TYR A 167 6.98 -13.58 -14.91
N LYS A 168 8.04 -14.05 -14.26
CA LYS A 168 8.35 -15.49 -14.16
C LYS A 168 7.95 -16.17 -12.85
N PRO A 169 7.92 -15.45 -11.69
CA PRO A 169 7.48 -16.06 -10.45
C PRO A 169 6.02 -16.52 -10.51
N ASP A 170 5.61 -17.35 -9.56
CA ASP A 170 4.22 -17.80 -9.45
C ASP A 170 3.28 -16.62 -9.23
N LYS A 171 2.21 -16.57 -10.01
CA LYS A 171 1.14 -15.56 -9.89
C LYS A 171 0.13 -16.02 -8.86
N ILE A 172 -0.27 -15.12 -7.96
CA ILE A 172 -1.32 -15.44 -6.99
C ILE A 172 -2.72 -15.26 -7.58
N THR A 173 -3.66 -16.06 -7.11
CA THR A 173 -5.09 -15.89 -7.36
C THR A 173 -5.73 -15.15 -6.19
N LEU A 174 -6.63 -14.21 -6.47
CA LEU A 174 -7.34 -13.46 -5.45
C LEU A 174 -8.75 -14.02 -5.25
N LYS A 175 -9.07 -14.38 -3.99
CA LYS A 175 -10.35 -15.02 -3.64
C LYS A 175 -11.55 -14.07 -3.60
N ARG A 176 -11.31 -12.75 -3.54
CA ARG A 176 -12.34 -11.73 -3.45
C ARG A 176 -11.83 -10.38 -3.93
N LYS A 177 -12.75 -9.48 -4.23
CA LYS A 177 -12.45 -8.07 -4.48
C LYS A 177 -11.90 -7.39 -3.23
N PHE A 178 -10.94 -6.50 -3.43
CA PHE A 178 -10.36 -5.62 -2.43
C PHE A 178 -10.20 -4.24 -3.06
N TYR A 179 -10.03 -3.18 -2.28
CA TYR A 179 -9.94 -1.84 -2.84
C TYR A 179 -8.64 -1.16 -2.47
N GLN A 180 -8.07 -0.44 -3.42
CA GLN A 180 -7.06 0.58 -3.16
C GLN A 180 -7.70 1.94 -3.33
N ILE A 181 -7.54 2.80 -2.33
CA ILE A 181 -7.95 4.19 -2.36
C ILE A 181 -6.70 5.02 -2.16
N ASN A 182 -6.24 5.66 -3.22
CA ASN A 182 -5.16 6.61 -3.15
C ASN A 182 -5.73 8.02 -2.97
N ASN A 183 -5.19 8.79 -2.03
CA ASN A 183 -5.51 10.19 -1.84
C ASN A 183 -4.28 11.02 -1.49
N GLY A 184 -3.38 11.20 -2.45
CA GLY A 184 -2.33 12.21 -2.39
C GLY A 184 -2.78 13.59 -2.90
N ALA A 185 -4.07 13.75 -3.25
CA ALA A 185 -4.67 14.98 -3.74
C ALA A 185 -5.03 15.96 -2.60
N ALA A 186 -4.10 16.21 -1.69
CA ALA A 186 -4.30 17.03 -0.48
C ALA A 186 -3.37 18.26 -0.45
N GLY A 187 -3.31 19.01 -1.55
CA GLY A 187 -2.57 20.26 -1.65
C GLY A 187 -1.19 20.14 -2.30
N ALA A 188 -0.74 18.94 -2.66
CA ALA A 188 0.48 18.75 -3.43
C ALA A 188 0.27 19.07 -4.93
N PRO A 189 1.33 19.40 -5.69
CA PRO A 189 1.23 19.49 -7.14
C PRO A 189 0.72 18.19 -7.72
N TYR A 190 -0.35 18.23 -8.52
CA TYR A 190 -1.00 17.02 -9.01
C TYR A 190 -0.17 16.27 -10.05
N TYR A 191 -0.35 14.95 -10.09
CA TYR A 191 0.14 14.07 -11.13
C TYR A 191 -1.00 13.59 -12.04
N ALA A 192 -0.76 13.63 -13.34
CA ALA A 192 -1.68 13.09 -14.33
C ALA A 192 -1.70 11.55 -14.27
N ARG A 193 -2.77 10.98 -14.78
CA ARG A 193 -2.88 9.53 -14.95
C ARG A 193 -1.84 9.04 -15.97
N GLU A 194 -1.22 7.91 -15.67
CA GLU A 194 -0.28 7.24 -16.55
C GLU A 194 -0.85 5.90 -17.07
N GLU A 195 -0.26 5.39 -18.14
CA GLU A 195 -0.63 4.09 -18.70
C GLU A 195 -0.08 2.96 -17.81
N THR A 196 -0.98 2.10 -17.35
CA THR A 196 -0.64 0.92 -16.54
C THR A 196 -1.46 -0.28 -16.99
N PRO A 197 -1.00 -1.52 -16.74
CA PRO A 197 -1.74 -2.72 -17.13
C PRO A 197 -3.15 -2.85 -16.53
N TRP A 198 -3.45 -2.10 -15.47
CA TRP A 198 -4.73 -2.10 -14.75
C TRP A 198 -5.54 -0.82 -14.93
N MET A 199 -5.13 0.08 -15.80
CA MET A 199 -5.77 1.39 -15.95
C MET A 199 -7.28 1.32 -16.25
N GLU A 200 -7.72 0.29 -16.97
CA GLU A 200 -9.13 0.08 -17.31
C GLU A 200 -10.00 -0.28 -16.08
N HIS A 201 -9.37 -0.74 -15.00
CA HIS A 201 -10.04 -1.07 -13.75
C HIS A 201 -10.16 0.12 -12.78
N VAL A 202 -9.55 1.26 -13.08
CA VAL A 202 -9.65 2.47 -12.24
C VAL A 202 -11.04 3.05 -12.35
N GLU A 203 -11.83 2.93 -11.30
CA GLU A 203 -13.23 3.39 -11.26
C GLU A 203 -13.39 4.87 -10.94
N GLY A 204 -12.41 5.50 -10.30
CA GLY A 204 -12.41 6.93 -10.00
C GLY A 204 -11.04 7.53 -10.10
N PHE A 205 -10.94 8.73 -10.67
CA PHE A 205 -9.70 9.48 -10.78
C PHE A 205 -9.99 10.98 -10.76
N SER A 206 -9.21 11.74 -9.97
CA SER A 206 -9.31 13.21 -9.93
C SER A 206 -7.95 13.82 -9.56
N THR A 207 -7.61 14.91 -10.23
CA THR A 207 -6.48 15.77 -9.88
C THR A 207 -6.88 16.98 -9.03
N GLN A 208 -8.16 17.10 -8.67
CA GLN A 208 -8.62 18.12 -7.74
C GLN A 208 -8.20 17.75 -6.32
N ASN A 209 -8.04 18.76 -5.47
CA ASN A 209 -7.95 18.52 -4.03
C ASN A 209 -9.14 17.70 -3.56
N ALA A 210 -8.88 16.69 -2.76
CA ALA A 210 -9.90 15.74 -2.33
C ALA A 210 -9.84 15.41 -0.84
N ILE A 211 -11.01 15.28 -0.21
CA ILE A 211 -11.18 14.66 1.10
C ILE A 211 -11.91 13.33 0.87
N VAL A 212 -11.35 12.26 1.37
CA VAL A 212 -11.99 10.94 1.36
C VAL A 212 -12.64 10.70 2.71
N LEU A 213 -13.94 10.50 2.70
CA LEU A 213 -14.77 10.17 3.87
C LEU A 213 -15.16 8.70 3.78
N VAL A 214 -14.85 7.93 4.81
CA VAL A 214 -15.26 6.53 4.93
C VAL A 214 -16.35 6.45 5.98
N ASP A 215 -17.57 6.15 5.56
CA ASP A 215 -18.73 5.99 6.43
C ASP A 215 -18.97 4.49 6.69
N VAL A 216 -18.89 4.07 7.94
CA VAL A 216 -19.17 2.71 8.37
C VAL A 216 -20.44 2.68 9.21
N ASP A 217 -21.42 1.87 8.79
CA ASP A 217 -22.66 1.64 9.50
C ASP A 217 -22.96 0.13 9.54
N GLY A 218 -22.65 -0.48 10.70
CA GLY A 218 -22.70 -1.93 10.87
C GLY A 218 -21.82 -2.64 9.84
N GLU A 219 -22.42 -3.46 8.99
CA GLU A 219 -21.71 -4.20 7.94
C GLU A 219 -21.45 -3.36 6.68
N SER A 220 -22.06 -2.21 6.55
CA SER A 220 -21.97 -1.35 5.37
C SER A 220 -20.75 -0.43 5.44
N VAL A 221 -20.00 -0.35 4.35
CA VAL A 221 -18.87 0.57 4.18
C VAL A 221 -19.07 1.38 2.91
N ASN A 222 -19.17 2.67 3.04
CA ASN A 222 -19.33 3.61 1.93
C ASN A 222 -18.18 4.62 1.91
N VAL A 223 -17.78 5.05 0.74
CA VAL A 223 -16.78 6.08 0.54
C VAL A 223 -17.43 7.24 -0.21
N ARG A 224 -17.21 8.44 0.30
CA ARG A 224 -17.56 9.69 -0.38
C ARG A 224 -16.31 10.54 -0.53
N VAL A 225 -16.12 11.07 -1.71
CA VAL A 225 -14.98 11.92 -2.04
C VAL A 225 -15.49 13.31 -2.37
N LYS A 226 -14.97 14.30 -1.68
CA LYS A 226 -15.40 15.70 -1.81
C LYS A 226 -14.24 16.62 -2.12
N ASN A 227 -14.51 17.64 -2.91
CA ASN A 227 -13.64 18.78 -3.03
C ASN A 227 -13.66 19.58 -1.71
N PRO A 228 -12.51 19.84 -1.05
CA PRO A 228 -12.49 20.56 0.24
C PRO A 228 -12.91 22.03 0.15
N ASP A 229 -12.73 22.67 -1.01
CA ASP A 229 -13.01 24.10 -1.18
C ASP A 229 -14.49 24.37 -1.47
N THR A 230 -15.13 23.51 -2.27
CA THR A 230 -16.53 23.68 -2.69
C THR A 230 -17.49 22.78 -1.92
N LEU A 231 -16.99 21.74 -1.24
CA LEU A 231 -17.74 20.65 -0.59
C LEU A 231 -18.60 19.82 -1.56
N GLU A 232 -18.46 20.05 -2.85
CA GLU A 232 -19.11 19.24 -3.87
C GLU A 232 -18.58 17.81 -3.87
N GLU A 233 -19.47 16.86 -4.09
CA GLU A 233 -19.11 15.47 -4.20
C GLU A 233 -18.44 15.19 -5.56
N ILE A 234 -17.20 14.69 -5.52
CA ILE A 234 -16.47 14.24 -6.71
C ILE A 234 -16.99 12.88 -7.12
N THR A 235 -17.17 11.99 -6.14
CA THR A 235 -17.68 10.63 -6.37
C THR A 235 -18.06 9.94 -5.07
N ALA A 236 -18.84 8.87 -5.16
CA ALA A 236 -19.21 8.02 -4.03
C ALA A 236 -19.23 6.54 -4.47
N TYR A 237 -18.85 5.66 -3.55
CA TYR A 237 -18.80 4.21 -3.78
C TYR A 237 -19.25 3.43 -2.57
N LYS A 238 -19.87 2.28 -2.81
CA LYS A 238 -20.11 1.29 -1.78
C LYS A 238 -19.01 0.21 -1.89
N LEU A 239 -18.24 0.03 -0.81
CA LEU A 239 -17.18 -0.98 -0.74
C LEU A 239 -17.69 -2.32 -0.19
N ARG A 240 -18.68 -2.25 0.74
CA ARG A 240 -19.26 -3.42 1.38
C ARG A 240 -20.73 -3.25 1.72
#